data_a899c1ae682781d88bc15605281d0305
#
_entry.id   a899c1ae682781d88bc15605281d0305
#
_cell.length_a   1.000
_cell.length_b   1.000
_cell.length_c   1.000
_cell.angle_alpha   90.00
_cell.angle_beta   90.00
_cell.angle_gamma   90.00
#
_symmetry.space_group_name_H-M   'P 1'
#
loop_
_entity.id
_entity.type
_entity.pdbx_description
1 polymer ?
#
loop_
_entity_poly.entity_id
_entity_poly.type
_entity_poly.pdbx_seq_one_letter_code
_entity_poly.pdbx_strand_id
1 'polypeptide(L)'
;MALKLGYKDLIADAMSKIETLELEQAKALLDDPDTLFVDIRDVRELEREGMIPDAFHAPRGMLEFWVDPDSPYYKPELGTGKRLVLYCGSAWRSALAVEILSRMGVPNVCHVAGGFTAWKKAELPIAQKPSKPQPA
;
A
#
# COMPACT_ATOMS: atom_id res chain seq x y z
N MET A 1 11.43 -28.87 4.33
CA MET A 1 10.08 -28.91 3.74
C MET A 1 10.14 -28.32 2.34
N ALA A 2 9.60 -29.05 1.36
CA ALA A 2 9.53 -28.56 -0.01
C ALA A 2 8.14 -27.96 -0.25
N LEU A 3 8.08 -26.70 -0.68
CA LEU A 3 6.83 -26.05 -1.02
C LEU A 3 6.51 -26.26 -2.49
N LYS A 4 5.23 -26.34 -2.83
CA LYS A 4 4.78 -26.37 -4.22
C LYS A 4 5.04 -25.02 -4.90
N LEU A 5 4.82 -23.94 -4.17
CA LEU A 5 5.05 -22.58 -4.64
C LEU A 5 5.86 -21.84 -3.58
N GLY A 6 6.93 -21.21 -4.00
CA GLY A 6 7.69 -20.32 -3.11
C GLY A 6 7.14 -18.90 -3.16
N TYR A 7 7.64 -18.04 -2.27
CA TYR A 7 7.20 -16.64 -2.25
C TYR A 7 7.52 -15.94 -3.58
N LYS A 8 8.62 -16.30 -4.23
CA LYS A 8 8.99 -15.71 -5.53
C LYS A 8 7.97 -16.04 -6.61
N ASP A 9 7.43 -17.26 -6.58
CA ASP A 9 6.39 -17.69 -7.51
C ASP A 9 5.11 -16.89 -7.30
N LEU A 10 4.73 -16.68 -6.03
CA LEU A 10 3.55 -15.89 -5.69
C LEU A 10 3.70 -14.43 -6.14
N ILE A 11 4.87 -13.84 -5.92
CA ILE A 11 5.15 -12.47 -6.33
C ILE A 11 5.13 -12.35 -7.85
N ALA A 12 5.79 -13.25 -8.56
CA ALA A 12 5.83 -13.23 -10.02
C ALA A 12 4.42 -13.35 -10.61
N ASP A 13 3.59 -14.24 -10.07
CA ASP A 13 2.21 -14.40 -10.50
C ASP A 13 1.42 -13.11 -10.24
N ALA A 14 1.54 -12.54 -9.05
CA ALA A 14 0.87 -11.28 -8.72
C ALA A 14 1.30 -10.16 -9.67
N MET A 15 2.60 -9.99 -9.88
CA MET A 15 3.14 -8.94 -10.75
C MET A 15 2.64 -9.05 -12.19
N SER A 16 2.36 -10.26 -12.67
CA SER A 16 1.83 -10.47 -14.02
C SER A 16 0.38 -10.01 -14.19
N LYS A 17 -0.33 -9.78 -13.09
CA LYS A 17 -1.77 -9.47 -13.07
C LYS A 17 -2.10 -8.05 -12.62
N ILE A 18 -1.14 -7.30 -12.11
CA ILE A 18 -1.39 -6.02 -11.44
C ILE A 18 -0.68 -4.87 -12.15
N GLU A 19 -1.12 -3.65 -11.85
CA GLU A 19 -0.45 -2.44 -12.32
C GLU A 19 0.63 -2.02 -11.32
N THR A 20 1.83 -1.75 -11.84
CA THR A 20 2.95 -1.23 -11.07
C THR A 20 3.30 0.15 -11.59
N LEU A 21 3.29 1.14 -10.71
CA LEU A 21 3.70 2.49 -11.07
C LEU A 21 5.20 2.64 -10.86
N GLU A 22 5.88 3.25 -11.85
CA GLU A 22 7.24 3.70 -11.65
C GLU A 22 7.27 4.88 -10.66
N LEU A 23 8.40 5.15 -10.05
CA LEU A 23 8.53 6.20 -9.04
C LEU A 23 8.03 7.56 -9.54
N GLU A 24 8.38 7.92 -10.78
CA GLU A 24 7.94 9.21 -11.35
C GLU A 24 6.43 9.28 -11.56
N GLN A 25 5.83 8.16 -11.96
CA GLN A 25 4.37 8.09 -12.10
C GLN A 25 3.69 8.24 -10.75
N ALA A 26 4.20 7.57 -9.72
CA ALA A 26 3.66 7.68 -8.37
C ALA A 26 3.85 9.09 -7.81
N LYS A 27 5.02 9.68 -8.00
CA LYS A 27 5.29 11.05 -7.57
C LYS A 27 4.30 12.03 -8.16
N ALA A 28 3.95 11.87 -9.44
CA ALA A 28 3.00 12.74 -10.12
C ALA A 28 1.59 12.68 -9.51
N LEU A 29 1.27 11.65 -8.74
CA LEU A 29 -0.04 11.48 -8.11
C LEU A 29 -0.11 12.03 -6.69
N LEU A 30 0.98 12.57 -6.14
CA LEU A 30 1.00 13.07 -4.77
C LEU A 30 -0.06 14.13 -4.47
N ASP A 31 -0.33 15.01 -5.43
CA ASP A 31 -1.29 16.09 -5.26
C ASP A 31 -2.63 15.82 -5.95
N ASP A 32 -2.83 14.60 -6.45
CA ASP A 32 -4.07 14.23 -7.13
C ASP A 32 -5.16 13.95 -6.07
N PRO A 33 -6.27 14.74 -6.06
CA PRO A 33 -7.32 14.53 -5.06
C PRO A 33 -8.08 13.21 -5.25
N ASP A 34 -7.95 12.56 -6.41
CA ASP A 34 -8.61 11.29 -6.70
C ASP A 34 -7.70 10.08 -6.46
N THR A 35 -6.56 10.30 -5.81
CA THR A 35 -5.61 9.24 -5.46
C THR A 35 -5.38 9.21 -3.95
N LEU A 36 -5.38 8.02 -3.38
CA LEU A 36 -5.03 7.78 -2.00
C LEU A 36 -3.84 6.82 -1.94
N PHE A 37 -2.73 7.27 -1.37
CA PHE A 37 -1.61 6.37 -1.07
C PHE A 37 -1.94 5.59 0.19
N VAL A 38 -1.69 4.28 0.15
CA VAL A 38 -2.00 3.38 1.26
C VAL A 38 -0.73 2.67 1.70
N ASP A 39 -0.27 2.98 2.90
CA ASP A 39 0.90 2.35 3.49
C ASP A 39 0.47 1.07 4.19
N ILE A 40 0.93 -0.08 3.71
CA ILE A 40 0.52 -1.38 4.26
C ILE A 40 1.56 -2.01 5.17
N ARG A 41 2.59 -1.23 5.55
CA ARG A 41 3.65 -1.71 6.44
C ARG A 41 3.17 -1.81 7.89
N ASP A 42 3.99 -2.43 8.72
CA ASP A 42 3.82 -2.41 10.17
C ASP A 42 3.99 -0.97 10.67
N VAL A 43 3.21 -0.57 11.67
CA VAL A 43 3.24 0.80 12.18
C VAL A 43 4.64 1.23 12.64
N ARG A 44 5.45 0.30 13.14
CA ARG A 44 6.82 0.61 13.59
C ARG A 44 7.72 1.02 12.44
N GLU A 45 7.46 0.53 11.22
CA GLU A 45 8.22 0.97 10.04
C GLU A 45 7.92 2.44 9.71
N LEU A 46 6.67 2.87 9.84
CA LEU A 46 6.30 4.27 9.65
C LEU A 46 6.94 5.17 10.71
N GLU A 47 6.93 4.71 11.97
CA GLU A 47 7.51 5.47 13.07
C GLU A 47 9.00 5.65 12.90
N ARG A 48 9.68 4.62 12.43
CA ARG A 48 11.14 4.61 12.27
C ARG A 48 11.61 5.32 11.01
N GLU A 49 10.89 5.16 9.90
CA GLU A 49 11.38 5.58 8.59
C GLU A 49 10.58 6.71 7.95
N GLY A 50 9.44 7.06 8.53
CA GLY A 50 8.52 8.01 7.91
C GLY A 50 7.59 7.33 6.91
N MET A 51 6.86 8.13 6.15
CA MET A 51 5.83 7.66 5.23
C MET A 51 5.71 8.62 4.04
N ILE A 52 5.03 8.17 2.98
CA ILE A 52 4.66 9.06 1.89
C ILE A 52 3.65 10.09 2.46
N PRO A 53 3.79 11.39 2.13
CA PRO A 53 2.87 12.39 2.68
C PRO A 53 1.41 12.07 2.43
N ASP A 54 0.59 12.25 3.46
CA ASP A 54 -0.87 12.05 3.44
C ASP A 54 -1.32 10.61 3.17
N ALA A 55 -0.41 9.63 3.24
CA ALA A 55 -0.78 8.24 3.06
C ALA A 55 -1.69 7.75 4.18
N PHE A 56 -2.65 6.92 3.83
CA PHE A 56 -3.51 6.23 4.79
C PHE A 56 -2.82 4.95 5.23
N HIS A 57 -2.67 4.74 6.54
CA HIS A 57 -2.04 3.53 7.06
C HIS A 57 -3.09 2.41 7.19
N ALA A 58 -2.90 1.34 6.42
CA ALA A 58 -3.74 0.15 6.49
C ALA A 58 -2.83 -1.07 6.55
N PRO A 59 -2.50 -1.56 7.76
CA PRO A 59 -1.57 -2.70 7.89
C PRO A 59 -2.10 -3.89 7.10
N ARG A 60 -1.21 -4.56 6.41
CA ARG A 60 -1.58 -5.62 5.49
C ARG A 60 -2.47 -6.70 6.12
N GLY A 61 -2.24 -7.01 7.39
CA GLY A 61 -3.03 -8.02 8.09
C GLY A 61 -4.50 -7.69 8.24
N MET A 62 -4.89 -6.42 8.06
CA MET A 62 -6.28 -5.99 8.18
C MET A 62 -6.88 -5.55 6.85
N LEU A 63 -6.11 -5.53 5.78
CA LEU A 63 -6.50 -4.86 4.54
C LEU A 63 -7.80 -5.41 3.94
N GLU A 64 -7.93 -6.73 3.82
CA GLU A 64 -9.14 -7.34 3.26
C GLU A 64 -10.38 -7.01 4.09
N PHE A 65 -10.21 -6.92 5.41
CA PHE A 65 -11.32 -6.62 6.32
C PHE A 65 -11.66 -5.13 6.32
N TRP A 66 -10.69 -4.28 6.01
CA TRP A 66 -10.88 -2.83 6.01
C TRP A 66 -11.49 -2.31 4.71
N VAL A 67 -11.33 -3.05 3.58
CA VAL A 67 -11.89 -2.62 2.28
C VAL A 67 -13.30 -3.14 2.04
N ASP A 68 -13.76 -4.13 2.78
CA ASP A 68 -15.06 -4.76 2.56
C ASP A 68 -16.16 -4.04 3.34
N PRO A 69 -17.13 -3.41 2.66
CA PRO A 69 -18.24 -2.73 3.34
C PRO A 69 -19.08 -3.62 4.26
N ASP A 70 -19.06 -4.93 4.03
CA ASP A 70 -19.79 -5.89 4.87
C ASP A 70 -19.01 -6.34 6.10
N SER A 71 -17.76 -5.92 6.21
CA SER A 71 -16.92 -6.24 7.36
C SER A 71 -17.24 -5.32 8.53
N PRO A 72 -17.23 -5.82 9.79
CA PRO A 72 -17.35 -4.95 10.96
C PRO A 72 -16.17 -4.01 11.13
N TYR A 73 -15.06 -4.25 10.41
CA TYR A 73 -13.85 -3.42 10.47
C TYR A 73 -13.71 -2.49 9.27
N TYR A 74 -14.73 -2.34 8.45
CA TYR A 74 -14.68 -1.51 7.25
C TYR A 74 -14.20 -0.08 7.54
N LYS A 75 -13.29 0.41 6.69
CA LYS A 75 -12.80 1.80 6.73
C LYS A 75 -13.31 2.53 5.48
N PRO A 76 -14.25 3.47 5.65
CA PRO A 76 -14.82 4.19 4.49
C PRO A 76 -13.79 4.92 3.64
N GLU A 77 -12.67 5.30 4.22
CA GLU A 77 -11.57 5.96 3.49
C GLU A 77 -11.06 5.11 2.33
N LEU A 78 -11.19 3.79 2.43
CA LEU A 78 -10.76 2.86 1.38
C LEU A 78 -11.88 2.54 0.38
N GLY A 79 -13.09 3.05 0.61
CA GLY A 79 -14.25 2.78 -0.22
C GLY A 79 -14.78 3.99 -0.99
N THR A 80 -13.97 5.02 -1.18
CA THR A 80 -14.41 6.26 -1.83
C THR A 80 -14.41 6.21 -3.36
N GLY A 81 -13.87 5.17 -3.95
CA GLY A 81 -13.70 5.08 -5.40
C GLY A 81 -12.41 5.71 -5.92
N LYS A 82 -11.61 6.30 -5.06
CA LYS A 82 -10.30 6.84 -5.45
C LYS A 82 -9.36 5.71 -5.91
N ARG A 83 -8.36 6.09 -6.72
CA ARG A 83 -7.26 5.18 -7.03
C ARG A 83 -6.51 4.89 -5.74
N LEU A 84 -6.31 3.62 -5.43
CA LEU A 84 -5.52 3.21 -4.26
C LEU A 84 -4.13 2.82 -4.72
N VAL A 85 -3.12 3.53 -4.24
CA VAL A 85 -1.71 3.25 -4.54
C VAL A 85 -1.08 2.68 -3.28
N LEU A 86 -0.96 1.35 -3.25
CA LEU A 86 -0.41 0.64 -2.11
C LEU A 86 1.12 0.66 -2.17
N TYR A 87 1.76 0.71 -1.01
CA TYR A 87 3.20 0.51 -0.94
C TYR A 87 3.61 -0.16 0.37
N CYS A 88 4.72 -0.87 0.31
CA CYS A 88 5.37 -1.46 1.47
C CYS A 88 6.86 -1.11 1.42
N GLY A 89 7.72 -1.90 2.05
CA GLY A 89 9.17 -1.63 2.04
C GLY A 89 9.81 -1.86 0.68
N SER A 90 9.64 -3.05 0.11
CA SER A 90 10.34 -3.47 -1.12
C SER A 90 9.41 -4.03 -2.20
N ALA A 91 8.14 -3.67 -2.17
CA ALA A 91 7.11 -4.05 -3.16
C ALA A 91 6.66 -5.52 -3.12
N TRP A 92 7.16 -6.34 -2.21
CA TRP A 92 6.72 -7.73 -2.11
C TRP A 92 5.33 -7.87 -1.48
N ARG A 93 5.16 -7.29 -0.29
CA ARG A 93 3.87 -7.31 0.40
C ARG A 93 2.80 -6.59 -0.43
N SER A 94 3.18 -5.49 -1.06
CA SER A 94 2.22 -4.71 -1.86
C SER A 94 1.80 -5.43 -3.13
N ALA A 95 2.71 -6.17 -3.78
CA ALA A 95 2.35 -6.98 -4.96
C ALA A 95 1.26 -7.99 -4.62
N LEU A 96 1.45 -8.74 -3.53
CA LEU A 96 0.47 -9.74 -3.08
C LEU A 96 -0.84 -9.08 -2.65
N ALA A 97 -0.75 -7.92 -1.98
CA ALA A 97 -1.94 -7.19 -1.52
C ALA A 97 -2.76 -6.66 -2.69
N VAL A 98 -2.13 -6.07 -3.70
CA VAL A 98 -2.84 -5.55 -4.88
C VAL A 98 -3.54 -6.70 -5.63
N GLU A 99 -2.88 -7.84 -5.75
CA GLU A 99 -3.49 -8.99 -6.41
C GLU A 99 -4.76 -9.44 -5.70
N ILE A 100 -4.71 -9.58 -4.36
CA ILE A 100 -5.90 -10.01 -3.62
C ILE A 100 -7.02 -8.96 -3.66
N LEU A 101 -6.70 -7.66 -3.55
CA LEU A 101 -7.71 -6.61 -3.65
C LEU A 101 -8.34 -6.55 -5.03
N SER A 102 -7.53 -6.74 -6.09
CA SER A 102 -8.04 -6.79 -7.46
C SER A 102 -9.02 -7.95 -7.63
N ARG A 103 -8.69 -9.10 -7.06
CA ARG A 103 -9.54 -10.29 -7.10
C ARG A 103 -10.85 -10.09 -6.31
N MET A 104 -10.81 -9.27 -5.26
CA MET A 104 -12.01 -8.88 -4.51
C MET A 104 -12.88 -7.89 -5.28
N GLY A 105 -12.36 -7.29 -6.36
CA GLY A 105 -13.12 -6.33 -7.15
C GLY A 105 -12.84 -4.86 -6.81
N VAL A 106 -11.79 -4.57 -6.04
CA VAL A 106 -11.41 -3.18 -5.76
C VAL A 106 -10.90 -2.55 -7.05
N PRO A 107 -11.54 -1.47 -7.56
CA PRO A 107 -11.13 -0.87 -8.81
C PRO A 107 -9.90 0.02 -8.64
N ASN A 108 -9.12 0.18 -9.73
CA ASN A 108 -8.00 1.14 -9.80
C ASN A 108 -6.99 0.99 -8.67
N VAL A 109 -6.67 -0.25 -8.28
CA VAL A 109 -5.65 -0.51 -7.26
C VAL A 109 -4.33 -0.88 -7.93
N CYS A 110 -3.25 -0.28 -7.45
CA CYS A 110 -1.89 -0.51 -8.00
C CYS A 110 -0.88 -0.37 -6.87
N HIS A 111 0.41 -0.53 -7.20
CA HIS A 111 1.46 -0.32 -6.19
C HIS A 111 2.68 0.35 -6.81
N VAL A 112 3.63 0.74 -5.95
CA VAL A 112 4.83 1.50 -6.31
C VAL A 112 6.00 0.56 -6.52
N ALA A 113 6.69 0.67 -7.65
CA ALA A 113 7.90 -0.09 -7.95
C ALA A 113 8.96 0.15 -6.87
N GLY A 114 9.53 -0.93 -6.35
CA GLY A 114 10.58 -0.87 -5.33
C GLY A 114 10.13 -0.39 -3.95
N GLY A 115 8.88 0.01 -3.78
CA GLY A 115 8.32 0.40 -2.50
C GLY A 115 8.96 1.61 -1.84
N PHE A 116 8.79 1.73 -0.53
CA PHE A 116 9.30 2.87 0.23
C PHE A 116 10.83 2.95 0.23
N THR A 117 11.50 1.81 0.16
CA THR A 117 12.96 1.78 0.08
C THR A 117 13.46 2.53 -1.16
N ALA A 118 12.86 2.25 -2.33
CA ALA A 118 13.20 2.94 -3.57
C ALA A 118 12.78 4.41 -3.53
N TRP A 119 11.62 4.70 -2.96
CA TRP A 119 11.10 6.06 -2.79
C TRP A 119 12.08 6.93 -2.01
N LYS A 120 12.53 6.43 -0.86
CA LYS A 120 13.48 7.12 0.01
C LYS A 120 14.84 7.30 -0.66
N LYS A 121 15.33 6.25 -1.34
CA LYS A 121 16.59 6.30 -2.06
C LYS A 121 16.59 7.34 -3.18
N ALA A 122 15.46 7.53 -3.82
CA ALA A 122 15.26 8.54 -4.86
C ALA A 122 15.05 9.95 -4.30
N GLU A 123 15.09 10.09 -2.98
CA GLU A 123 14.91 11.38 -2.28
C GLU A 123 13.57 12.06 -2.58
N LEU A 124 12.52 11.26 -2.74
CA LEU A 124 11.16 11.76 -2.91
C LEU A 124 10.57 12.20 -1.57
N PRO A 125 9.49 13.01 -1.57
CA PRO A 125 8.95 13.56 -0.33
C PRO A 125 8.58 12.50 0.71
N ILE A 126 8.97 12.75 1.96
CA ILE A 126 8.67 11.89 3.11
C ILE A 126 8.10 12.77 4.21
N ALA A 127 7.04 12.29 4.86
CA ALA A 127 6.46 12.91 6.04
C ALA A 127 6.74 12.04 7.26
N GLN A 128 6.76 12.66 8.44
CA GLN A 128 6.80 11.91 9.69
C GLN A 128 5.41 11.39 9.99
N LYS A 129 5.34 10.21 10.58
CA LYS A 129 4.06 9.67 11.03
C LYS A 129 3.52 10.58 12.14
N PRO A 130 2.25 11.04 12.02
CA PRO A 130 1.67 11.87 13.08
C PRO A 130 1.66 11.12 14.40
N SER A 131 2.05 11.83 15.49
CA SER A 131 1.98 11.27 16.84
C SER A 131 0.52 11.14 17.25
N LYS A 132 0.20 10.08 17.99
CA LYS A 132 -1.13 9.99 18.60
C LYS A 132 -1.25 11.09 19.66
N PRO A 133 -2.44 11.72 19.78
CA PRO A 133 -2.66 12.64 20.87
C PRO A 133 -2.40 11.94 22.20
N GLN A 134 -1.64 12.59 23.07
CA GLN A 134 -1.43 12.02 24.41
C GLN A 134 -2.71 12.16 25.22
N PRO A 135 -3.08 11.15 26.02
CA PRO A 135 -4.20 11.31 26.93
C PRO A 135 -3.91 12.44 27.92
N ALA A 136 -4.90 13.27 28.14
CA ALA A 136 -4.80 14.36 29.09
C ALA A 136 -4.67 13.82 30.52
#